data_f4ed0a1c98adf6f1bb25f2d1aa30bbd3
#
_entry.id   f4ed0a1c98adf6f1bb25f2d1aa30bbd3
#
_cell.length_a   1.000
_cell.length_b   1.000
_cell.length_c   1.000
_cell.angle_alpha   90.00
_cell.angle_beta   90.00
_cell.angle_gamma   90.00
#
_symmetry.space_group_name_H-M   'P 1'
#
loop_
_entity.id
_entity.type
_entity.pdbx_description
1 polymer ?
#
loop_
_entity_poly.entity_id
_entity_poly.type
_entity_poly.pdbx_seq_one_letter_code
_entity_poly.pdbx_strand_id
1 'polypeptide(L)'
;YNIDVFKHTLLILSEGDFGAKNLSFYKENLQIKKLEENSIIKAFFINENTYLLISIGSEIELIDKSLKNIKKFNFSHSSLNDAVLNEDKSRLVAGFESGEVELFDLKNWKMLKNYDKMHKDNIYQVDFKNNVILSCGTDRRIGVVKNEEQNFLQKDFLIYTCALSPSGEFAVYSDNEAGVSEVFSTSDFKPVKTFNNENLMSEFIIFLNNKDFIVSGFGDSIMFRSIDE
;
A
#
# COMPACT_ATOMS: atom_id res chain seq x y z
N TYR A 1 -5.14 -2.27 -10.54
CA TYR A 1 -6.45 -1.81 -10.05
C TYR A 1 -6.31 -1.28 -8.63
N ASN A 2 -7.06 -0.21 -8.31
CA ASN A 2 -7.10 0.35 -6.96
C ASN A 2 -8.53 0.76 -6.61
N ILE A 3 -8.91 0.51 -5.38
CA ILE A 3 -10.23 0.85 -4.83
C ILE A 3 -10.03 1.67 -3.58
N ASP A 4 -10.77 2.79 -3.46
CA ASP A 4 -10.85 3.58 -2.23
C ASP A 4 -12.32 3.94 -1.95
N VAL A 5 -12.64 4.15 -0.67
CA VAL A 5 -13.99 4.46 -0.22
C VAL A 5 -13.99 5.74 0.61
N PHE A 6 -14.91 6.63 0.31
CA PHE A 6 -15.14 7.82 1.12
C PHE A 6 -16.64 8.00 1.38
N LYS A 7 -17.03 7.97 2.65
CA LYS A 7 -18.46 7.92 3.05
C LYS A 7 -19.16 6.74 2.35
N HIS A 8 -20.10 7.02 1.47
CA HIS A 8 -20.86 6.03 0.71
C HIS A 8 -20.52 6.02 -0.79
N THR A 9 -19.38 6.58 -1.16
CA THR A 9 -18.91 6.62 -2.53
C THR A 9 -17.67 5.74 -2.69
N LEU A 10 -17.72 4.84 -3.66
CA LEU A 10 -16.62 3.99 -4.06
C LEU A 10 -15.88 4.68 -5.22
N LEU A 11 -14.57 4.76 -5.12
CA LEU A 11 -13.67 5.16 -6.20
C LEU A 11 -12.96 3.91 -6.69
N ILE A 12 -12.99 3.68 -8.00
CA ILE A 12 -12.29 2.57 -8.64
C ILE A 12 -11.40 3.14 -9.73
N LEU A 13 -10.11 2.87 -9.65
CA LEU A 13 -9.17 3.07 -10.74
C LEU A 13 -9.00 1.73 -11.48
N SER A 14 -9.33 1.71 -12.75
CA SER A 14 -9.21 0.53 -13.61
C SER A 14 -8.58 0.89 -14.95
N GLU A 15 -8.14 -0.10 -15.68
CA GLU A 15 -7.70 0.08 -17.06
C GLU A 15 -8.89 0.34 -17.98
N GLY A 16 -8.68 1.21 -18.95
CA GLY A 16 -9.55 1.48 -20.05
C GLY A 16 -8.94 1.02 -21.37
N ASP A 17 -9.47 1.52 -22.48
CA ASP A 17 -8.99 1.21 -23.82
C ASP A 17 -7.59 1.83 -24.06
N PHE A 18 -6.71 1.09 -24.73
CA PHE A 18 -5.38 1.55 -25.16
C PHE A 18 -4.47 2.06 -24.01
N GLY A 19 -4.59 1.48 -22.84
CA GLY A 19 -3.78 1.85 -21.66
C GLY A 19 -4.26 3.10 -20.93
N ALA A 20 -5.35 3.74 -21.35
CA ALA A 20 -5.97 4.80 -20.59
C ALA A 20 -6.41 4.30 -19.22
N LYS A 21 -6.53 5.20 -18.24
CA LYS A 21 -7.09 4.88 -16.93
C LYS A 21 -8.50 5.44 -16.81
N ASN A 22 -9.39 4.61 -16.27
CA ASN A 22 -10.75 5.01 -15.94
C ASN A 22 -10.83 5.24 -14.44
N LEU A 23 -11.25 6.44 -14.06
CA LEU A 23 -11.61 6.77 -12.69
C LEU A 23 -13.12 6.73 -12.57
N SER A 24 -13.64 5.75 -11.86
CA SER A 24 -15.07 5.49 -11.73
C SER A 24 -15.53 5.81 -10.31
N PHE A 25 -16.70 6.43 -10.20
CA PHE A 25 -17.33 6.78 -8.91
C PHE A 25 -18.66 6.06 -8.83
N TYR A 26 -18.84 5.23 -7.83
CA TYR A 26 -20.03 4.42 -7.63
C TYR A 26 -20.72 4.80 -6.33
N LYS A 27 -21.93 5.34 -6.42
CA LYS A 27 -22.81 5.63 -5.28
C LYS A 27 -24.22 5.15 -5.57
N GLU A 28 -25.02 5.92 -6.31
CA GLU A 28 -26.34 5.54 -6.79
C GLU A 28 -26.31 5.17 -8.27
N ASN A 29 -25.44 5.85 -9.01
CA ASN A 29 -25.16 5.59 -10.42
C ASN A 29 -23.65 5.56 -10.65
N LEU A 30 -23.20 4.66 -11.52
CA LEU A 30 -21.82 4.62 -11.94
C LEU A 30 -21.50 5.82 -12.83
N GLN A 31 -20.56 6.65 -12.40
CA GLN A 31 -20.01 7.73 -13.19
C GLN A 31 -18.57 7.43 -13.55
N ILE A 32 -18.29 7.30 -14.83
CA ILE A 32 -16.94 7.02 -15.35
C ILE A 32 -16.34 8.30 -15.91
N LYS A 33 -15.09 8.59 -15.52
CA LYS A 33 -14.28 9.64 -16.09
C LYS A 33 -12.99 9.02 -16.61
N LYS A 34 -12.65 9.28 -17.85
CA LYS A 34 -11.41 8.81 -18.46
C LYS A 34 -10.26 9.75 -18.09
N LEU A 35 -9.14 9.16 -17.73
CA LEU A 35 -7.85 9.83 -17.62
C LEU A 35 -7.05 9.53 -18.88
N GLU A 36 -6.41 10.54 -19.45
CA GLU A 36 -5.57 10.36 -20.65
C GLU A 36 -4.19 9.76 -20.30
N GLU A 37 -3.76 9.90 -19.05
CA GLU A 37 -2.50 9.35 -18.56
C GLU A 37 -2.63 7.89 -18.19
N ASN A 38 -1.68 7.07 -18.62
CA ASN A 38 -1.62 5.63 -18.34
C ASN A 38 -0.64 5.24 -17.23
N SER A 39 0.10 6.21 -16.69
CA SER A 39 1.08 6.01 -15.63
C SER A 39 0.50 5.90 -14.23
N ILE A 40 -0.79 6.19 -14.04
CA ILE A 40 -1.44 6.18 -12.72
C ILE A 40 -1.58 4.75 -12.20
N ILE A 41 -1.05 4.50 -11.01
CA ILE A 41 -1.09 3.20 -10.32
C ILE A 41 -2.11 3.16 -9.18
N LYS A 42 -2.36 4.31 -8.52
CA LYS A 42 -3.35 4.43 -7.45
C LYS A 42 -4.09 5.77 -7.49
N ALA A 43 -5.30 5.76 -6.97
CA ALA A 43 -6.13 6.94 -6.79
C ALA A 43 -6.85 6.87 -5.43
N PHE A 44 -6.85 7.95 -4.68
CA PHE A 44 -7.48 8.04 -3.37
C PHE A 44 -8.38 9.27 -3.26
N PHE A 45 -9.47 9.13 -2.51
CA PHE A 45 -10.18 10.31 -2.01
C PHE A 45 -9.32 11.02 -0.96
N ILE A 46 -9.09 12.31 -1.13
CA ILE A 46 -8.65 13.17 -0.03
C ILE A 46 -9.87 13.73 0.71
N ASN A 47 -10.87 14.14 -0.05
CA ASN A 47 -12.17 14.53 0.44
C ASN A 47 -13.24 14.35 -0.68
N GLU A 48 -14.44 14.85 -0.47
CA GLU A 48 -15.56 14.70 -1.42
C GLU A 48 -15.30 15.32 -2.80
N ASN A 49 -14.40 16.31 -2.90
CA ASN A 49 -14.16 17.07 -4.12
C ASN A 49 -12.73 16.98 -4.65
N THR A 50 -11.82 16.27 -3.96
CA THR A 50 -10.42 16.18 -4.36
C THR A 50 -9.90 14.76 -4.25
N TYR A 51 -9.08 14.38 -5.21
CA TYR A 51 -8.47 13.07 -5.34
C TYR A 51 -6.95 13.21 -5.44
N LEU A 52 -6.25 12.25 -4.85
CA LEU A 52 -4.81 12.10 -5.01
C LEU A 52 -4.55 10.99 -6.03
N LEU A 53 -3.83 11.30 -7.08
CA LEU A 53 -3.35 10.35 -8.07
C LEU A 53 -1.87 10.05 -7.80
N ILE A 54 -1.50 8.79 -7.90
CA ILE A 54 -0.14 8.29 -7.73
C ILE A 54 0.32 7.72 -9.06
N SER A 55 1.46 8.20 -9.56
CA SER A 55 2.04 7.77 -10.82
C SER A 55 3.31 6.93 -10.62
N ILE A 56 3.49 5.90 -11.44
CA ILE A 56 4.72 5.11 -11.50
C ILE A 56 5.95 5.97 -11.82
N GLY A 57 5.77 7.12 -12.49
CA GLY A 57 6.81 8.10 -12.79
C GLY A 57 7.28 8.92 -11.58
N SER A 58 7.08 8.43 -10.35
CA SER A 58 7.50 9.09 -9.10
C SER A 58 6.83 10.44 -8.87
N GLU A 59 5.56 10.51 -9.16
CA GLU A 59 4.77 11.71 -9.10
C GLU A 59 3.47 11.51 -8.33
N ILE A 60 3.07 12.52 -7.57
CA ILE A 60 1.74 12.62 -6.99
C ILE A 60 1.05 13.90 -7.44
N GLU A 61 -0.23 13.78 -7.76
CA GLU A 61 -1.07 14.89 -8.18
C GLU A 61 -2.34 14.97 -7.33
N LEU A 62 -2.62 16.17 -6.82
CA LEU A 62 -3.92 16.48 -6.25
C LEU A 62 -4.79 17.09 -7.35
N ILE A 63 -5.92 16.47 -7.64
CA ILE A 63 -6.87 16.90 -8.65
C ILE A 63 -8.24 17.22 -8.05
N ASP A 64 -9.01 18.09 -8.69
CA ASP A 64 -10.39 18.34 -8.33
C ASP A 64 -11.37 17.32 -8.98
N LYS A 65 -12.64 17.42 -8.62
CA LYS A 65 -13.70 16.58 -9.19
C LYS A 65 -13.91 16.73 -10.71
N SER A 66 -13.32 17.77 -11.33
CA SER A 66 -13.32 17.97 -12.78
C SER A 66 -12.06 17.43 -13.43
N LEU A 67 -11.23 16.71 -12.67
CA LEU A 67 -9.92 16.15 -13.07
C LEU A 67 -8.89 17.23 -13.42
N LYS A 68 -9.04 18.44 -12.90
CA LYS A 68 -8.05 19.50 -13.06
C LYS A 68 -7.02 19.42 -11.94
N ASN A 69 -5.75 19.54 -12.32
CA ASN A 69 -4.65 19.58 -11.39
C ASN A 69 -4.73 20.79 -10.46
N ILE A 70 -4.58 20.55 -9.16
CA ILE A 70 -4.50 21.58 -8.11
C ILE A 70 -3.06 21.74 -7.65
N LYS A 71 -2.36 20.62 -7.40
CA LYS A 71 -0.98 20.55 -6.93
C LYS A 71 -0.30 19.30 -7.50
N LYS A 72 1.01 19.40 -7.69
CA LYS A 72 1.86 18.32 -8.15
C LYS A 72 3.15 18.30 -7.35
N PHE A 73 3.68 17.10 -7.11
CA PHE A 73 4.98 16.90 -6.50
C PHE A 73 5.69 15.74 -7.19
N ASN A 74 6.97 15.94 -7.51
CA ASN A 74 7.82 14.90 -8.08
C ASN A 74 8.84 14.49 -7.02
N PHE A 75 8.87 13.20 -6.72
CA PHE A 75 9.93 12.60 -5.92
C PHE A 75 11.22 12.53 -6.73
N SER A 76 12.37 12.51 -6.05
CA SER A 76 13.67 12.45 -6.72
C SER A 76 14.13 11.04 -7.06
N HIS A 77 13.34 10.03 -6.69
CA HIS A 77 13.67 8.63 -6.91
C HIS A 77 13.16 8.10 -8.25
N SER A 78 13.56 6.86 -8.57
CA SER A 78 13.09 6.12 -9.75
C SER A 78 11.59 5.82 -9.70
N SER A 79 11.16 4.69 -10.20
CA SER A 79 9.73 4.34 -10.20
C SER A 79 9.14 4.25 -8.80
N LEU A 80 8.00 4.90 -8.60
CA LEU A 80 7.15 4.71 -7.43
C LEU A 80 6.28 3.47 -7.66
N ASN A 81 6.39 2.46 -6.80
CA ASN A 81 5.70 1.19 -7.01
C ASN A 81 4.46 1.03 -6.16
N ASP A 82 4.47 1.57 -4.94
CA ASP A 82 3.33 1.50 -4.06
C ASP A 82 3.24 2.73 -3.16
N ALA A 83 2.01 3.08 -2.76
CA ALA A 83 1.78 4.16 -1.83
C ALA A 83 0.49 3.94 -1.04
N VAL A 84 0.46 4.43 0.18
CA VAL A 84 -0.67 4.33 1.09
C VAL A 84 -0.87 5.62 1.88
N LEU A 85 -2.12 5.95 2.17
CA LEU A 85 -2.50 7.05 3.05
C LEU A 85 -2.66 6.55 4.49
N ASN A 86 -2.35 7.42 5.45
CA ASN A 86 -2.80 7.21 6.81
C ASN A 86 -4.34 7.43 6.94
N GLU A 87 -4.90 7.07 8.08
CA GLU A 87 -6.35 7.08 8.31
C GLU A 87 -7.02 8.45 8.11
N ASP A 88 -6.38 9.52 8.59
CA ASP A 88 -6.91 10.89 8.44
C ASP A 88 -6.56 11.53 7.09
N LYS A 89 -5.92 10.78 6.19
CA LYS A 89 -5.50 11.21 4.85
C LYS A 89 -4.61 12.46 4.84
N SER A 90 -3.87 12.69 5.91
CA SER A 90 -2.95 13.82 6.04
C SER A 90 -1.52 13.50 5.60
N ARG A 91 -1.19 12.21 5.53
CA ARG A 91 0.15 11.73 5.20
C ARG A 91 0.08 10.60 4.18
N LEU A 92 1.09 10.56 3.32
CA LEU A 92 1.32 9.49 2.35
C LEU A 92 2.66 8.82 2.67
N VAL A 93 2.68 7.51 2.62
CA VAL A 93 3.91 6.72 2.54
C VAL A 93 4.05 6.21 1.12
N ALA A 94 5.21 6.36 0.53
CA ALA A 94 5.54 5.91 -0.82
C ALA A 94 6.76 4.98 -0.79
N GLY A 95 6.71 3.89 -1.55
CA GLY A 95 7.81 2.93 -1.73
C GLY A 95 8.31 2.92 -3.17
N PHE A 96 9.64 2.90 -3.35
CA PHE A 96 10.29 3.08 -4.64
C PHE A 96 11.04 1.83 -5.10
N GLU A 97 11.28 1.75 -6.41
CA GLU A 97 12.11 0.72 -7.04
C GLU A 97 13.55 0.73 -6.50
N SER A 98 14.05 1.88 -6.13
CA SER A 98 15.40 2.06 -5.57
C SER A 98 15.54 1.64 -4.09
N GLY A 99 14.43 1.28 -3.43
CA GLY A 99 14.42 0.77 -2.05
C GLY A 99 14.18 1.83 -0.96
N GLU A 100 13.99 3.08 -1.31
CA GLU A 100 13.60 4.11 -0.36
C GLU A 100 12.12 4.03 -0.02
N VAL A 101 11.80 4.41 1.21
CA VAL A 101 10.44 4.67 1.67
C VAL A 101 10.35 6.11 2.11
N GLU A 102 9.43 6.87 1.55
CA GLU A 102 9.27 8.28 1.89
C GLU A 102 7.93 8.56 2.58
N LEU A 103 7.99 9.44 3.56
CA LEU A 103 6.82 9.98 4.25
C LEU A 103 6.57 11.41 3.80
N PHE A 104 5.40 11.67 3.23
CA PHE A 104 4.98 12.95 2.68
C PHE A 104 3.81 13.55 3.47
N ASP A 105 3.85 14.87 3.70
CA ASP A 105 2.78 15.65 4.35
C ASP A 105 1.88 16.27 3.28
N LEU A 106 0.66 15.77 3.17
CA LEU A 106 -0.32 16.25 2.21
C LEU A 106 -0.94 17.61 2.60
N LYS A 107 -0.92 17.99 3.88
CA LYS A 107 -1.43 19.31 4.33
C LYS A 107 -0.47 20.42 3.91
N ASN A 108 0.82 20.24 4.20
CA ASN A 108 1.86 21.22 3.88
C ASN A 108 2.50 20.99 2.50
N TRP A 109 2.14 19.89 1.82
CA TRP A 109 2.59 19.50 0.49
C TRP A 109 4.12 19.42 0.38
N LYS A 110 4.72 18.67 1.30
CA LYS A 110 6.19 18.51 1.38
C LYS A 110 6.60 17.14 1.89
N MET A 111 7.78 16.71 1.50
CA MET A 111 8.42 15.54 2.06
C MET A 111 8.81 15.79 3.53
N LEU A 112 8.54 14.82 4.42
CA LEU A 112 8.89 14.86 5.83
C LEU A 112 10.14 14.04 6.13
N LYS A 113 10.22 12.82 5.63
CA LYS A 113 11.29 11.85 5.93
C LYS A 113 11.57 10.97 4.73
N ASN A 114 12.83 10.62 4.56
CA ASN A 114 13.28 9.54 3.70
C ASN A 114 13.88 8.44 4.58
N TYR A 115 13.40 7.21 4.41
CA TYR A 115 13.85 6.01 5.11
C TYR A 115 14.62 5.14 4.12
N ASP A 116 15.94 5.21 4.13
CA ASP A 116 16.86 4.61 3.15
C ASP A 116 17.62 3.37 3.67
N LYS A 117 17.29 2.90 4.88
CA LYS A 117 18.03 1.81 5.53
C LYS A 117 17.31 0.47 5.55
N MET A 118 16.01 0.47 5.24
CA MET A 118 15.20 -0.74 5.32
C MET A 118 15.43 -1.68 4.14
N HIS A 119 15.49 -1.13 2.94
CA HIS A 119 15.64 -1.91 1.71
C HIS A 119 16.90 -1.51 0.92
N LYS A 120 17.32 -2.41 0.02
CA LYS A 120 18.45 -2.23 -0.91
C LYS A 120 18.03 -2.37 -2.37
N ASP A 121 16.77 -2.66 -2.61
CA ASP A 121 16.20 -2.94 -3.91
C ASP A 121 14.69 -2.72 -3.87
N ASN A 122 14.03 -2.94 -4.96
CA ASN A 122 12.65 -2.70 -5.30
C ASN A 122 11.66 -3.07 -4.18
N ILE A 123 10.86 -2.10 -3.76
CA ILE A 123 9.76 -2.28 -2.81
C ILE A 123 8.50 -2.63 -3.60
N TYR A 124 7.84 -3.72 -3.23
CA TYR A 124 6.58 -4.13 -3.84
C TYR A 124 5.37 -3.51 -3.16
N GLN A 125 5.42 -3.43 -1.83
CA GLN A 125 4.28 -2.93 -1.07
C GLN A 125 4.71 -2.14 0.16
N VAL A 126 3.90 -1.14 0.51
CA VAL A 126 3.97 -0.39 1.77
C VAL A 126 2.62 -0.39 2.47
N ASP A 127 2.64 -0.36 3.80
CA ASP A 127 1.45 -0.12 4.64
C ASP A 127 1.76 0.88 5.75
N PHE A 128 0.75 1.61 6.21
CA PHE A 128 0.90 2.67 7.18
C PHE A 128 -0.28 2.73 8.15
N LYS A 129 -0.10 2.24 9.38
CA LYS A 129 -1.11 2.22 10.43
C LYS A 129 -0.54 2.74 11.74
N ASN A 130 -1.28 3.56 12.43
CA ASN A 130 -0.94 4.05 13.78
C ASN A 130 0.52 4.56 13.91
N ASN A 131 1.00 5.35 12.94
CA ASN A 131 2.38 5.83 12.81
C ASN A 131 3.46 4.74 12.68
N VAL A 132 3.09 3.51 12.40
CA VAL A 132 4.01 2.44 12.00
C VAL A 132 3.97 2.30 10.48
N ILE A 133 5.14 2.26 9.85
CA ILE A 133 5.30 1.98 8.43
C ILE A 133 5.83 0.57 8.27
N LEU A 134 5.24 -0.19 7.36
CA LEU A 134 5.67 -1.51 6.93
C LEU A 134 6.00 -1.46 5.44
N SER A 135 7.01 -2.20 5.01
CA SER A 135 7.36 -2.35 3.60
C SER A 135 7.93 -3.75 3.32
N CYS A 136 7.77 -4.23 2.10
CA CYS A 136 8.37 -5.48 1.67
C CYS A 136 8.78 -5.41 0.19
N GLY A 137 9.75 -6.24 -0.23
CA GLY A 137 10.30 -6.12 -1.58
C GLY A 137 11.20 -7.27 -2.04
N THR A 138 11.89 -7.02 -3.16
CA THR A 138 12.76 -7.96 -3.87
C THR A 138 14.01 -8.35 -3.10
N ASP A 139 14.48 -7.50 -2.22
CA ASP A 139 15.69 -7.74 -1.41
C ASP A 139 15.46 -8.72 -0.26
N ARG A 140 14.27 -9.33 -0.21
CA ARG A 140 13.87 -10.32 0.80
C ARG A 140 13.79 -9.72 2.20
N ARG A 141 13.51 -8.42 2.29
CA ARG A 141 13.35 -7.73 3.55
C ARG A 141 11.90 -7.34 3.80
N ILE A 142 11.59 -7.29 5.08
CA ILE A 142 10.38 -6.68 5.59
C ILE A 142 10.84 -5.52 6.48
N GLY A 143 10.69 -4.30 5.98
CA GLY A 143 11.08 -3.08 6.67
C GLY A 143 9.99 -2.60 7.62
N VAL A 144 10.38 -2.12 8.79
CA VAL A 144 9.48 -1.52 9.78
C VAL A 144 10.06 -0.21 10.27
N VAL A 145 9.27 0.86 10.20
CA VAL A 145 9.57 2.11 10.92
C VAL A 145 8.58 2.24 12.07
N LYS A 146 9.11 2.33 13.26
CA LYS A 146 8.33 2.55 14.48
C LYS A 146 9.10 3.50 15.41
N ASN A 147 8.44 4.53 15.92
CA ASN A 147 9.08 5.58 16.73
C ASN A 147 10.31 6.22 16.03
N GLU A 148 10.22 6.42 14.72
CA GLU A 148 11.30 6.94 13.85
C GLU A 148 12.51 6.01 13.67
N GLU A 149 12.55 4.85 14.32
CA GLU A 149 13.59 3.84 14.14
C GLU A 149 13.29 2.97 12.92
N GLN A 150 14.34 2.75 12.11
CA GLN A 150 14.29 1.91 10.91
C GLN A 150 14.90 0.55 11.24
N ASN A 151 14.11 -0.49 11.08
CA ASN A 151 14.55 -1.88 11.28
C ASN A 151 14.03 -2.76 10.15
N PHE A 152 14.58 -3.96 9.99
CA PHE A 152 14.09 -4.94 9.03
C PHE A 152 14.29 -6.38 9.48
N LEU A 153 13.42 -7.26 9.00
CA LEU A 153 13.61 -8.70 9.00
C LEU A 153 14.20 -9.14 7.66
N GLN A 154 15.23 -9.99 7.68
CA GLN A 154 15.77 -10.63 6.48
C GLN A 154 15.15 -12.01 6.33
N LYS A 155 14.66 -12.32 5.12
CA LYS A 155 14.07 -13.62 4.77
C LYS A 155 14.90 -14.30 3.67
N ASP A 156 14.55 -15.54 3.34
CA ASP A 156 15.26 -16.31 2.31
C ASP A 156 14.72 -16.04 0.90
N PHE A 157 13.45 -15.62 0.77
CA PHE A 157 12.77 -15.40 -0.50
C PHE A 157 12.16 -14.00 -0.60
N LEU A 158 11.74 -13.62 -1.81
CA LEU A 158 11.07 -12.36 -2.12
C LEU A 158 9.74 -12.26 -1.36
N ILE A 159 9.44 -11.09 -0.82
CA ILE A 159 8.17 -10.84 -0.13
C ILE A 159 7.32 -9.90 -0.97
N TYR A 160 6.25 -10.44 -1.53
CA TYR A 160 5.38 -9.71 -2.45
C TYR A 160 4.31 -8.88 -1.75
N THR A 161 3.83 -9.36 -0.59
CA THR A 161 2.72 -8.70 0.12
C THR A 161 2.92 -8.72 1.62
N CYS A 162 2.55 -7.61 2.25
CA CYS A 162 2.58 -7.44 3.69
C CYS A 162 1.49 -6.45 4.14
N ALA A 163 1.04 -6.56 5.39
CA ALA A 163 0.03 -5.68 5.95
C ALA A 163 0.23 -5.46 7.46
N LEU A 164 -0.19 -4.29 7.95
CA LEU A 164 -0.24 -3.94 9.36
C LEU A 164 -1.64 -4.15 9.94
N SER A 165 -1.70 -4.61 11.17
CA SER A 165 -2.93 -4.49 11.95
C SER A 165 -3.28 -3.01 12.17
N PRO A 166 -4.56 -2.63 12.36
CA PRO A 166 -4.97 -1.25 12.60
C PRO A 166 -4.23 -0.60 13.77
N SER A 167 -3.89 -1.34 14.81
CA SER A 167 -3.09 -0.83 15.95
C SER A 167 -1.61 -0.60 15.61
N GLY A 168 -1.10 -1.19 14.52
CA GLY A 168 0.33 -1.22 14.20
C GLY A 168 1.15 -2.15 15.11
N GLU A 169 0.52 -2.95 15.97
CA GLU A 169 1.22 -3.89 16.86
C GLU A 169 1.68 -5.15 16.16
N PHE A 170 0.90 -5.62 15.20
CA PHE A 170 1.20 -6.80 14.41
C PHE A 170 1.38 -6.45 12.95
N ALA A 171 2.29 -7.17 12.32
CA ALA A 171 2.45 -7.19 10.87
C ALA A 171 2.35 -8.63 10.39
N VAL A 172 1.84 -8.81 9.16
CA VAL A 172 1.81 -10.08 8.46
C VAL A 172 2.48 -9.92 7.12
N TYR A 173 3.17 -10.94 6.66
CA TYR A 173 3.70 -11.06 5.30
C TYR A 173 3.43 -12.46 4.75
N SER A 174 3.47 -12.61 3.43
CA SER A 174 3.41 -13.92 2.78
C SER A 174 4.77 -14.31 2.20
N ASP A 175 5.21 -15.52 2.55
CA ASP A 175 6.29 -16.23 1.91
C ASP A 175 5.67 -17.25 0.93
N ASN A 176 5.65 -16.89 -0.35
CA ASN A 176 5.02 -17.72 -1.38
C ASN A 176 5.81 -19.00 -1.69
N GLU A 177 7.13 -19.00 -1.48
CA GLU A 177 7.96 -20.18 -1.66
C GLU A 177 7.73 -21.21 -0.55
N ALA A 178 7.59 -20.73 0.69
CA ALA A 178 7.23 -21.60 1.81
C ALA A 178 5.72 -21.92 1.87
N GLY A 179 4.88 -21.22 1.10
CA GLY A 179 3.43 -21.37 1.10
C GLY A 179 2.77 -20.98 2.43
N VAL A 180 3.30 -19.95 3.09
CA VAL A 180 2.83 -19.52 4.41
C VAL A 180 2.61 -18.02 4.49
N SER A 181 1.76 -17.61 5.44
CA SER A 181 1.74 -16.25 5.98
C SER A 181 2.21 -16.27 7.43
N GLU A 182 3.11 -15.38 7.77
CA GLU A 182 3.64 -15.25 9.14
C GLU A 182 3.27 -13.92 9.74
N VAL A 183 2.72 -13.95 10.94
CA VAL A 183 2.43 -12.78 11.77
C VAL A 183 3.55 -12.60 12.77
N PHE A 184 4.01 -11.36 12.92
CA PHE A 184 5.03 -10.99 13.90
C PHE A 184 4.68 -9.69 14.63
N SER A 185 5.28 -9.48 15.80
CA SER A 185 5.18 -8.25 16.58
C SER A 185 6.08 -7.17 15.98
N THR A 186 5.54 -6.00 15.71
CA THR A 186 6.33 -4.86 15.17
C THR A 186 7.28 -4.22 16.20
N SER A 187 7.18 -4.61 17.48
CA SER A 187 7.98 -4.02 18.56
C SER A 187 9.27 -4.75 18.81
N ASP A 188 9.27 -6.08 18.71
CA ASP A 188 10.42 -6.93 19.02
C ASP A 188 10.71 -7.98 17.93
N PHE A 189 9.98 -7.92 16.83
CA PHE A 189 10.11 -8.77 15.65
C PHE A 189 9.94 -10.27 15.91
N LYS A 190 9.35 -10.63 17.06
CA LYS A 190 9.09 -12.03 17.36
C LYS A 190 7.94 -12.57 16.54
N PRO A 191 8.07 -13.78 15.99
CA PRO A 191 6.97 -14.47 15.35
C PRO A 191 5.85 -14.72 16.37
N VAL A 192 4.62 -14.47 15.94
CA VAL A 192 3.40 -14.70 16.74
C VAL A 192 2.71 -15.96 16.25
N LYS A 193 2.52 -16.07 14.93
CA LYS A 193 1.80 -17.20 14.34
C LYS A 193 2.14 -17.37 12.86
N THR A 194 2.13 -18.62 12.42
CA THR A 194 2.30 -18.99 11.02
C THR A 194 1.05 -19.72 10.53
N PHE A 195 0.58 -19.35 9.35
CA PHE A 195 -0.58 -19.94 8.68
C PHE A 195 -0.15 -20.59 7.38
N ASN A 196 -0.66 -21.79 7.11
CA ASN A 196 -0.48 -22.43 5.82
C ASN A 196 -1.41 -21.80 4.79
N ASN A 197 -0.87 -21.35 3.67
CA ASN A 197 -1.63 -20.80 2.54
C ASN A 197 -1.95 -21.85 1.47
N GLU A 198 -1.61 -23.12 1.71
CA GLU A 198 -1.82 -24.22 0.77
C GLU A 198 -1.17 -23.92 -0.59
N ASN A 199 -1.99 -23.83 -1.66
CA ASN A 199 -1.54 -23.56 -3.02
C ASN A 199 -1.81 -22.09 -3.45
N LEU A 200 -2.14 -21.20 -2.53
CA LEU A 200 -2.40 -19.80 -2.82
C LEU A 200 -1.08 -19.05 -2.99
N MET A 201 -0.80 -18.54 -4.18
CA MET A 201 0.22 -17.51 -4.37
C MET A 201 -0.34 -16.18 -3.89
N SER A 202 0.02 -15.79 -2.67
CA SER A 202 -0.52 -14.60 -2.03
C SER A 202 0.00 -13.33 -2.70
N GLU A 203 -0.92 -12.45 -3.08
CA GLU A 203 -0.64 -11.14 -3.66
C GLU A 203 -1.20 -10.00 -2.83
N PHE A 204 -2.14 -10.33 -1.96
CA PHE A 204 -2.85 -9.32 -1.20
C PHE A 204 -3.19 -9.81 0.20
N ILE A 205 -2.87 -8.99 1.19
CA ILE A 205 -3.22 -9.21 2.59
C ILE A 205 -3.88 -7.95 3.13
N ILE A 206 -4.94 -8.11 3.89
CA ILE A 206 -5.60 -7.01 4.59
C ILE A 206 -6.08 -7.44 5.96
N PHE A 207 -5.77 -6.66 7.00
CA PHE A 207 -6.38 -6.83 8.31
C PHE A 207 -7.79 -6.26 8.34
N LEU A 208 -8.72 -7.02 8.87
CA LEU A 208 -10.10 -6.60 9.13
C LEU A 208 -10.23 -5.90 10.50
N ASN A 209 -9.42 -6.33 11.44
CA ASN A 209 -9.26 -5.77 12.79
C ASN A 209 -7.85 -6.12 13.30
N ASN A 210 -7.56 -5.94 14.59
CA ASN A 210 -6.22 -6.19 15.13
C ASN A 210 -5.80 -7.67 15.14
N LYS A 211 -6.70 -8.60 14.86
CA LYS A 211 -6.45 -10.05 14.97
C LYS A 211 -6.81 -10.81 13.71
N ASP A 212 -7.84 -10.38 13.00
CA ASP A 212 -8.39 -11.09 11.85
C ASP A 212 -7.92 -10.43 10.56
N PHE A 213 -7.51 -11.24 9.60
CA PHE A 213 -7.06 -10.78 8.29
C PHE A 213 -7.47 -11.73 7.16
N ILE A 214 -7.43 -11.21 5.95
CA ILE A 214 -7.69 -11.93 4.72
C ILE A 214 -6.40 -12.03 3.94
N VAL A 215 -6.16 -13.22 3.35
CA VAL A 215 -5.13 -13.46 2.35
C VAL A 215 -5.80 -13.86 1.05
N SER A 216 -5.41 -13.22 -0.05
CA SER A 216 -5.87 -13.56 -1.41
C SER A 216 -4.73 -13.45 -2.41
N GLY A 217 -4.92 -14.03 -3.58
CA GLY A 217 -3.90 -14.03 -4.64
C GLY A 217 -4.31 -14.91 -5.81
N PHE A 218 -3.34 -15.44 -6.54
CA PHE A 218 -3.60 -16.43 -7.58
C PHE A 218 -3.98 -17.77 -6.97
N GLY A 219 -5.20 -18.22 -7.25
CA GLY A 219 -5.82 -19.44 -6.77
C GLY A 219 -7.32 -19.27 -6.66
N ASP A 220 -8.01 -20.33 -6.30
CA ASP A 220 -9.49 -20.39 -6.28
C ASP A 220 -10.08 -20.03 -4.91
N SER A 221 -9.27 -19.52 -3.97
CA SER A 221 -9.70 -19.29 -2.59
C SER A 221 -9.29 -17.92 -2.04
N ILE A 222 -10.10 -17.45 -1.11
CA ILE A 222 -9.77 -16.34 -0.21
C ILE A 222 -9.72 -16.94 1.19
N MET A 223 -8.64 -16.72 1.90
CA MET A 223 -8.42 -17.29 3.23
C MET A 223 -8.68 -16.26 4.31
N PHE A 224 -9.55 -16.62 5.26
CA PHE A 224 -9.72 -15.88 6.50
C PHE A 224 -8.83 -16.49 7.57
N ARG A 225 -8.15 -15.65 8.32
CA ARG A 225 -7.20 -16.05 9.37
C ARG A 225 -7.41 -15.21 10.62
N SER A 226 -7.19 -15.83 11.77
CA SER A 226 -7.22 -15.15 13.07
C SER A 226 -5.97 -15.46 13.88
N ILE A 227 -5.38 -14.46 14.50
CA ILE A 227 -4.22 -14.64 15.39
C ILE A 227 -4.61 -15.49 16.60
N ASP A 228 -5.87 -15.47 17.02
CA ASP A 228 -6.39 -16.20 18.18
C ASP A 228 -6.75 -17.67 17.87
N GLU A 229 -6.80 -18.12 16.60
CA GLU A 229 -6.96 -19.54 16.24
C GLU A 229 -5.68 -20.31 16.60
#